data_e83f55bc35ab671c224afeb26ba58463
#
_entry.id   e83f55bc35ab671c224afeb26ba58463
#
_cell.length_a   1.000
_cell.length_b   1.000
_cell.length_c   1.000
_cell.angle_alpha   90.00
_cell.angle_beta   90.00
_cell.angle_gamma   90.00
#
_symmetry.space_group_name_H-M   'P 1'
#
loop_
_entity.id
_entity.type
_entity.pdbx_description
1 polymer ?
#
loop_
_entity_poly.entity_id
_entity_poly.type
_entity_poly.pdbx_seq_one_letter_code
_entity_poly.pdbx_strand_id
1 'polypeptide(L)'
;MPGVGLDLLDIERFERALERRPGLAQRLFTDEELGYAAARARPGLHLAARFCAKEAVAKALGLTGWSFRDVEVVATDAAPLVQLSGRVADRAAALGGEVSISLTHTGTTAGAVALVGRPPG
;
A
#
# COMPACT_ATOMS: atom_id res chain seq x y z
N MET A 1 -14.13 6.86 -15.78
CA MET A 1 -13.34 5.62 -15.97
C MET A 1 -12.70 5.24 -14.67
N PRO A 2 -12.80 3.97 -14.22
CA PRO A 2 -12.04 3.54 -13.07
C PRO A 2 -10.55 3.52 -13.37
N GLY A 3 -9.74 3.91 -12.40
CA GLY A 3 -8.30 3.77 -12.46
C GLY A 3 -7.87 2.42 -11.90
N VAL A 4 -6.78 1.88 -12.43
CA VAL A 4 -6.21 0.63 -11.97
C VAL A 4 -4.71 0.79 -11.76
N GLY A 5 -4.19 0.19 -10.70
CA GLY A 5 -2.77 0.14 -10.41
C GLY A 5 -2.36 -1.26 -9.99
N LEU A 6 -1.18 -1.67 -10.36
CA LEU A 6 -0.63 -2.98 -10.02
C LEU A 6 0.85 -2.80 -9.69
N ASP A 7 1.30 -3.48 -8.63
CA ASP A 7 2.70 -3.47 -8.26
C ASP A 7 3.14 -4.84 -7.75
N LEU A 8 4.38 -5.20 -8.03
CA LEU A 8 5.01 -6.45 -7.62
C LEU A 8 6.42 -6.15 -7.12
N LEU A 9 6.89 -6.92 -6.15
CA LEU A 9 8.29 -6.81 -5.72
C LEU A 9 8.79 -8.14 -5.13
N ASP A 10 10.11 -8.27 -5.11
CA ASP A 10 10.82 -9.36 -4.46
C ASP A 10 10.93 -9.07 -2.96
N ILE A 11 10.38 -9.94 -2.12
CA ILE A 11 10.30 -9.72 -0.68
C ILE A 11 11.68 -9.64 -0.04
N GLU A 12 12.57 -10.57 -0.37
CA GLU A 12 13.91 -10.62 0.22
C GLU A 12 14.72 -9.37 -0.11
N ARG A 13 14.63 -8.91 -1.35
CA ARG A 13 15.28 -7.67 -1.78
C ARG A 13 14.76 -6.47 -1.02
N PHE A 14 13.44 -6.41 -0.78
CA PHE A 14 12.83 -5.35 0.00
C PHE A 14 13.27 -5.39 1.47
N GLU A 15 13.31 -6.58 2.05
CA GLU A 15 13.80 -6.77 3.42
C GLU A 15 15.24 -6.27 3.58
N ARG A 16 16.10 -6.57 2.61
CA ARG A 16 17.49 -6.08 2.61
C ARG A 16 17.56 -4.55 2.50
N ALA A 17 16.70 -3.94 1.70
CA ALA A 17 16.66 -2.48 1.58
C ALA A 17 16.29 -1.83 2.92
N LEU A 18 15.32 -2.38 3.64
CA LEU A 18 14.93 -1.88 4.96
C LEU A 18 16.07 -2.00 5.98
N GLU A 19 16.84 -3.10 5.92
CA GLU A 19 17.98 -3.31 6.81
C GLU A 19 19.12 -2.32 6.54
N ARG A 20 19.38 -2.01 5.26
CA ARG A 20 20.49 -1.14 4.85
C ARG A 20 20.24 0.34 5.08
N ARG A 21 18.99 0.76 5.18
CA ARG A 21 18.62 2.18 5.26
C ARG A 21 17.86 2.47 6.55
N PRO A 22 18.59 2.84 7.62
CA PRO A 22 17.92 3.25 8.87
C PRO A 22 16.94 4.40 8.59
N GLY A 23 15.74 4.28 9.14
CA GLY A 23 14.70 5.28 8.95
C GLY A 23 13.84 5.09 7.70
N LEU A 24 14.21 4.20 6.76
CA LEU A 24 13.40 3.97 5.57
C LEU A 24 12.00 3.45 5.92
N ALA A 25 11.91 2.51 6.84
CA ALA A 25 10.62 1.94 7.26
C ALA A 25 9.67 3.02 7.78
N GLN A 26 10.16 3.95 8.59
CA GLN A 26 9.34 5.04 9.14
C GLN A 26 8.91 6.05 8.08
N ARG A 27 9.66 6.18 7.00
CA ARG A 27 9.29 7.04 5.88
C ARG A 27 8.22 6.42 4.99
N LEU A 28 8.22 5.09 4.88
CA LEU A 28 7.32 4.36 4.00
C LEU A 28 6.01 3.95 4.68
N PHE A 29 6.04 3.72 5.99
CA PHE A 29 4.93 3.12 6.71
C PHE A 29 4.52 3.95 7.91
N THR A 30 3.22 3.88 8.24
CA THR A 30 2.68 4.48 9.46
C THR A 30 3.04 3.60 10.67
N ASP A 31 2.92 4.16 11.86
CA ASP A 31 3.17 3.42 13.10
C ASP A 31 2.24 2.21 13.24
N GLU A 32 0.99 2.35 12.79
CA GLU A 32 0.02 1.25 12.79
C GLU A 32 0.46 0.10 11.87
N GLU A 33 0.96 0.42 10.69
CA GLU A 33 1.47 -0.58 9.75
C GLU A 33 2.69 -1.29 10.28
N LEU A 34 3.61 -0.55 10.88
CA LEU A 34 4.82 -1.11 11.50
C LEU A 34 4.47 -2.01 12.69
N GLY A 35 3.53 -1.59 13.51
CA GLY A 35 3.07 -2.39 14.66
C GLY A 35 2.40 -3.68 14.22
N TYR A 36 1.56 -3.62 13.18
CA TYR A 36 0.93 -4.81 12.62
C TYR A 36 1.98 -5.81 12.12
N ALA A 37 2.95 -5.36 11.35
CA ALA A 37 4.00 -6.21 10.80
C ALA A 37 4.89 -6.82 11.89
N ALA A 38 5.25 -6.03 12.90
CA ALA A 38 6.11 -6.47 14.00
C ALA A 38 5.50 -7.63 14.80
N ALA A 39 4.17 -7.74 14.83
CA ALA A 39 3.47 -8.81 15.51
C ALA A 39 3.37 -10.10 14.70
N ARG A 40 3.89 -10.13 13.48
CA ARG A 40 3.81 -11.27 12.56
C ARG A 40 5.13 -12.02 12.51
N ALA A 41 5.07 -13.30 12.09
CA ALA A 41 6.25 -14.18 12.03
C ALA A 41 7.31 -13.66 11.05
N ARG A 42 6.88 -13.06 9.93
CA ARG A 42 7.79 -12.47 8.93
C ARG A 42 7.34 -11.04 8.63
N PRO A 43 7.79 -10.07 9.44
CA PRO A 43 7.37 -8.66 9.25
C PRO A 43 7.60 -8.12 7.84
N GLY A 44 8.75 -8.44 7.24
CA GLY A 44 9.12 -7.95 5.90
C GLY A 44 8.16 -8.36 4.81
N LEU A 45 7.55 -9.52 4.91
CA LEU A 45 6.53 -9.97 3.95
C LEU A 45 5.31 -9.05 3.99
N HIS A 46 4.83 -8.71 5.18
CA HIS A 46 3.66 -7.85 5.36
C HIS A 46 3.95 -6.41 4.95
N LEU A 47 5.16 -5.91 5.24
CA LEU A 47 5.58 -4.58 4.79
C LEU A 47 5.73 -4.52 3.28
N ALA A 48 6.28 -5.57 2.66
CA ALA A 48 6.41 -5.65 1.20
C ALA A 48 5.04 -5.58 0.51
N ALA A 49 4.07 -6.34 0.99
CA ALA A 49 2.71 -6.33 0.43
C ALA A 49 2.05 -4.96 0.60
N ARG A 50 2.24 -4.30 1.73
CA ARG A 50 1.73 -2.95 1.98
C ARG A 50 2.40 -1.90 1.11
N PHE A 51 3.71 -2.02 0.89
CA PHE A 51 4.43 -1.16 -0.05
C PHE A 51 3.84 -1.27 -1.45
N CYS A 52 3.60 -2.50 -1.92
CA CYS A 52 2.95 -2.72 -3.22
C CYS A 52 1.56 -2.07 -3.27
N ALA A 53 0.77 -2.15 -2.20
CA ALA A 53 -0.55 -1.53 -2.16
C ALA A 53 -0.46 0.00 -2.29
N LYS A 54 0.50 0.64 -1.61
CA LYS A 54 0.71 2.08 -1.69
C LYS A 54 1.10 2.52 -3.10
N GLU A 55 2.02 1.81 -3.72
CA GLU A 55 2.43 2.05 -5.11
C GLU A 55 1.26 1.83 -6.08
N ALA A 56 0.49 0.77 -5.89
CA ALA A 56 -0.66 0.46 -6.73
C ALA A 56 -1.72 1.56 -6.65
N VAL A 57 -1.98 2.08 -5.45
CA VAL A 57 -2.91 3.21 -5.25
C VAL A 57 -2.43 4.46 -5.99
N ALA A 58 -1.15 4.80 -5.87
CA ALA A 58 -0.59 5.97 -6.56
C ALA A 58 -0.71 5.82 -8.08
N LYS A 59 -0.43 4.64 -8.62
CA LYS A 59 -0.60 4.35 -10.05
C LYS A 59 -2.05 4.49 -10.48
N ALA A 60 -2.98 3.95 -9.70
CA ALA A 60 -4.42 4.03 -10.01
C ALA A 60 -4.93 5.47 -10.02
N LEU A 61 -4.36 6.33 -9.16
CA LEU A 61 -4.72 7.74 -9.07
C LEU A 61 -3.91 8.63 -10.03
N GLY A 62 -2.92 8.08 -10.71
CA GLY A 62 -2.06 8.85 -11.62
C GLY A 62 -1.15 9.84 -10.89
N LEU A 63 -0.76 9.53 -9.67
CA LEU A 63 0.14 10.37 -8.88
C LEU A 63 1.60 10.05 -9.16
N THR A 64 2.43 11.10 -9.30
CA THR A 64 3.87 10.98 -9.47
C THR A 64 4.65 11.46 -8.25
N GLY A 65 4.15 12.44 -7.53
CA GLY A 65 4.73 12.93 -6.28
C GLY A 65 3.72 12.80 -5.15
N TRP A 66 4.07 12.03 -4.10
CA TRP A 66 3.16 11.75 -2.99
C TRP A 66 3.95 11.21 -1.80
N SER A 67 3.32 11.21 -0.64
CA SER A 67 3.90 10.64 0.58
C SER A 67 3.34 9.24 0.81
N PHE A 68 4.23 8.26 1.02
CA PHE A 68 3.83 6.88 1.31
C PHE A 68 2.95 6.77 2.56
N ARG A 69 3.15 7.63 3.53
CA ARG A 69 2.36 7.64 4.77
C ARG A 69 0.96 8.19 4.57
N ASP A 70 0.67 8.81 3.45
CA ASP A 70 -0.67 9.27 3.09
C ASP A 70 -1.56 8.14 2.58
N VAL A 71 -1.01 6.94 2.38
CA VAL A 71 -1.75 5.73 2.07
C VAL A 71 -1.49 4.73 3.19
N GLU A 72 -2.47 4.53 4.06
CA GLU A 72 -2.36 3.56 5.14
C GLU A 72 -3.20 2.33 4.82
N VAL A 73 -2.58 1.17 4.89
CA VAL A 73 -3.27 -0.11 4.74
C VAL A 73 -3.74 -0.56 6.11
N VAL A 74 -5.05 -0.68 6.27
CA VAL A 74 -5.69 -1.01 7.54
C VAL A 74 -6.18 -2.46 7.51
N ALA A 75 -5.67 -3.27 8.43
CA ALA A 75 -6.13 -4.65 8.58
C ALA A 75 -7.53 -4.66 9.17
N THR A 76 -8.37 -5.56 8.67
CA THR A 76 -9.73 -5.79 9.18
C THR A 76 -9.93 -7.28 9.39
N ASP A 77 -11.12 -7.69 9.87
CA ASP A 77 -11.49 -9.09 9.97
C ASP A 77 -11.76 -9.72 8.58
N ALA A 78 -11.80 -8.90 7.55
CA ALA A 78 -12.02 -9.30 6.16
C ALA A 78 -10.89 -8.77 5.28
N ALA A 79 -11.18 -8.31 4.08
CA ALA A 79 -10.20 -7.71 3.19
C ALA A 79 -9.63 -6.40 3.77
N PRO A 80 -8.34 -6.11 3.56
CA PRO A 80 -7.76 -4.85 4.03
C PRO A 80 -8.40 -3.65 3.33
N LEU A 81 -8.42 -2.53 4.03
CA LEU A 81 -8.90 -1.25 3.52
C LEU A 81 -7.74 -0.27 3.43
N VAL A 82 -7.91 0.80 2.66
CA VAL A 82 -6.97 1.91 2.67
C VAL A 82 -7.60 3.12 3.33
N GLN A 83 -6.80 3.82 4.11
CA GLN A 83 -7.14 5.13 4.66
C GLN A 83 -6.21 6.15 4.02
N LEU A 84 -6.79 7.11 3.32
CA LEU A 84 -6.04 8.12 2.57
C LEU A 84 -6.01 9.42 3.34
N SER A 85 -4.91 10.15 3.20
CA SER A 85 -4.76 11.48 3.78
C SER A 85 -3.99 12.39 2.81
N GLY A 86 -3.90 13.66 3.14
CA GLY A 86 -3.12 14.64 2.40
C GLY A 86 -3.46 14.69 0.92
N ARG A 87 -2.42 14.81 0.12
CA ARG A 87 -2.53 14.95 -1.33
C ARG A 87 -3.15 13.74 -2.02
N VAL A 88 -2.92 12.56 -1.48
CA VAL A 88 -3.50 11.32 -2.03
C VAL A 88 -5.01 11.33 -1.84
N ALA A 89 -5.48 11.71 -0.66
CA ALA A 89 -6.92 11.84 -0.39
C ALA A 89 -7.57 12.90 -1.29
N ASP A 90 -6.91 14.03 -1.49
CA ASP A 90 -7.41 15.10 -2.36
C ASP A 90 -7.59 14.61 -3.80
N ARG A 91 -6.61 13.86 -4.30
CA ARG A 91 -6.66 13.31 -5.65
C ARG A 91 -7.80 12.29 -5.80
N ALA A 92 -7.97 11.40 -4.84
CA ALA A 92 -9.06 10.42 -4.85
C ALA A 92 -10.42 11.13 -4.85
N ALA A 93 -10.58 12.15 -4.01
CA ALA A 93 -11.81 12.95 -3.96
C ALA A 93 -12.09 13.66 -5.28
N ALA A 94 -11.04 14.23 -5.91
CA ALA A 94 -11.17 14.92 -7.20
C ALA A 94 -11.65 13.98 -8.30
N LEU A 95 -11.28 12.71 -8.24
CA LEU A 95 -11.73 11.69 -9.19
C LEU A 95 -13.11 11.14 -8.86
N GLY A 96 -13.66 11.51 -7.71
CA GLY A 96 -15.00 11.06 -7.27
C GLY A 96 -15.09 9.56 -7.06
N GLY A 97 -13.97 8.89 -6.80
CA GLY A 97 -13.92 7.46 -6.68
C GLY A 97 -13.57 6.95 -5.30
N GLU A 98 -13.95 5.73 -5.02
CA GLU A 98 -13.47 4.98 -3.87
C GLU A 98 -12.25 4.17 -4.29
N VAL A 99 -11.36 3.92 -3.35
CA VAL A 99 -10.15 3.15 -3.59
C VAL A 99 -10.28 1.80 -2.88
N SER A 100 -10.18 0.74 -3.68
CA SER A 100 -10.20 -0.64 -3.19
C SER A 100 -8.86 -1.29 -3.50
N ILE A 101 -8.38 -2.15 -2.60
CA ILE A 101 -7.12 -2.86 -2.78
C ILE A 101 -7.28 -4.35 -2.58
N SER A 102 -6.39 -5.10 -3.19
CA SER A 102 -6.20 -6.52 -2.91
C SER A 102 -4.70 -6.81 -2.87
N LEU A 103 -4.28 -7.53 -1.84
CA LEU A 103 -2.89 -7.90 -1.62
C LEU A 103 -2.72 -9.40 -1.82
N THR A 104 -1.56 -9.79 -2.33
CA THR A 104 -1.22 -11.19 -2.51
C THR A 104 0.28 -11.40 -2.30
N HIS A 105 0.68 -12.62 -2.01
CA HIS A 105 2.09 -12.97 -1.91
C HIS A 105 2.32 -14.46 -2.08
N THR A 106 3.53 -14.79 -2.46
CA THR A 106 4.13 -16.11 -2.32
C THR A 106 5.21 -16.02 -1.24
N GLY A 107 6.03 -17.04 -1.08
CA GLY A 107 7.19 -16.98 -0.19
C GLY A 107 8.28 -16.01 -0.65
N THR A 108 8.27 -15.62 -1.92
CA THR A 108 9.34 -14.79 -2.53
C THR A 108 8.84 -13.47 -3.09
N THR A 109 7.58 -13.38 -3.47
CA THR A 109 7.04 -12.22 -4.19
C THR A 109 5.79 -11.68 -3.51
N ALA A 110 5.71 -10.37 -3.37
CA ALA A 110 4.50 -9.69 -2.91
C ALA A 110 3.90 -8.88 -4.07
N GLY A 111 2.61 -8.68 -4.03
CA GLY A 111 1.92 -7.88 -5.02
C GLY A 111 0.64 -7.28 -4.49
N ALA A 112 0.16 -6.27 -5.21
CA ALA A 112 -1.12 -5.64 -4.90
C ALA A 112 -1.73 -5.05 -6.16
N VAL A 113 -3.05 -5.00 -6.14
CA VAL A 113 -3.83 -4.26 -7.13
C VAL A 113 -4.67 -3.22 -6.41
N ALA A 114 -4.85 -2.07 -7.05
CA ALA A 114 -5.74 -1.02 -6.58
C ALA A 114 -6.71 -0.65 -7.68
N LEU A 115 -7.94 -0.41 -7.31
CA LEU A 115 -8.99 0.07 -8.19
C LEU A 115 -9.54 1.36 -7.64
N VAL A 116 -9.70 2.35 -8.51
CA VAL A 116 -10.36 3.62 -8.20
C VAL A 116 -11.59 3.72 -9.09
N GLY A 117 -12.74 3.82 -8.46
CA GLY A 117 -13.99 3.91 -9.19
C GLY A 117 -15.17 4.00 -8.26
N ARG A 118 -16.33 4.32 -8.81
CA ARG A 118 -17.55 4.31 -8.02
C ARG A 118 -17.99 2.87 -7.79
N PRO A 119 -18.48 2.55 -6.58
CA PRO A 119 -19.07 1.25 -6.36
C PRO A 119 -20.29 1.08 -7.28
N PRO A 120 -20.58 -0.17 -7.72
CA PRO A 120 -21.79 -0.44 -8.49
C PRO A 120 -23.01 -0.03 -7.63
N GLY A 121 -23.80 0.82 -8.19
CA GLY A 121 -24.88 1.49 -7.50
C GLY A 121 -26.13 0.70 -7.30
#